data_93ace9874129f6bb81ef2c8f385724fc
#
_entry.id   93ace9874129f6bb81ef2c8f385724fc
#
_cell.length_a   1.000
_cell.length_b   1.000
_cell.length_c   1.000
_cell.angle_alpha   90.00
_cell.angle_beta   90.00
_cell.angle_gamma   90.00
#
_symmetry.space_group_name_H-M   'P 1'
#
loop_
_entity.id
_entity.type
_entity.pdbx_description
1 polymer ?
#
loop_
_entity_poly.entity_id
_entity_poly.type
_entity_poly.pdbx_seq_one_letter_code
_entity_poly.pdbx_strand_id
1 'polypeptide(L)'
;MDIILIAATTADGYIARHSNEVVDWSQDLRLFRKQTMGYPVIMGSQTKKTLAMDLDGRETTVIHRHSDPEKILDKLHSDKCFIIGGGRTFTRFASYLTHIYLTIHPLIFGKGVLLFPDLNKELDLVF
;
A
#
# COMPACT_ATOMS: atom_id res chain seq x y z
N MET A 1 14.41 -6.06 -8.60
CA MET A 1 13.11 -6.32 -7.95
C MET A 1 12.15 -5.18 -8.22
N ASP A 2 10.94 -5.49 -8.61
CA ASP A 2 9.89 -4.47 -8.72
C ASP A 2 9.31 -4.18 -7.33
N ILE A 3 9.24 -2.92 -6.99
CA ILE A 3 8.69 -2.44 -5.72
C ILE A 3 7.39 -1.72 -6.06
N ILE A 4 6.26 -2.33 -5.69
CA ILE A 4 4.95 -1.96 -6.21
C ILE A 4 4.06 -1.47 -5.09
N LEU A 5 3.62 -0.21 -5.18
CA LEU A 5 2.52 0.27 -4.36
C LEU A 5 1.23 -0.28 -4.95
N ILE A 6 0.40 -0.91 -4.13
CA ILE A 6 -0.92 -1.35 -4.55
C ILE A 6 -1.97 -0.77 -3.61
N ALA A 7 -2.94 -0.07 -4.17
CA ALA A 7 -3.94 0.64 -3.39
C ALA A 7 -5.25 0.83 -4.16
N ALA A 8 -6.33 0.89 -3.39
CA ALA A 8 -7.62 1.38 -3.85
C ALA A 8 -7.82 2.79 -3.31
N THR A 9 -8.25 3.72 -4.16
CA THR A 9 -8.52 5.10 -3.75
C THR A 9 -9.92 5.53 -4.18
N THR A 10 -10.40 6.57 -3.50
CA THR A 10 -11.54 7.34 -4.02
C THR A 10 -11.08 8.23 -5.17
N ALA A 11 -12.04 8.81 -5.90
CA ALA A 11 -11.74 9.73 -7.00
C ALA A 11 -10.98 10.98 -6.53
N ASP A 12 -11.17 11.37 -5.26
CA ASP A 12 -10.47 12.51 -4.65
C ASP A 12 -9.22 12.13 -3.86
N GLY A 13 -8.73 10.89 -4.00
CA GLY A 13 -7.38 10.53 -3.54
C GLY A 13 -7.25 9.98 -2.13
N TYR A 14 -8.35 9.56 -1.52
CA TYR A 14 -8.32 8.99 -0.17
C TYR A 14 -8.27 7.46 -0.21
N ILE A 15 -7.53 6.86 0.73
CA ILE A 15 -7.42 5.41 0.90
C ILE A 15 -8.30 4.89 2.04
N ALA A 16 -8.77 5.78 2.91
CA ALA A 16 -9.65 5.45 4.03
C ALA A 16 -10.32 6.73 4.54
N ARG A 17 -11.45 6.57 5.24
CA ARG A 17 -12.12 7.69 5.92
C ARG A 17 -11.35 8.15 7.15
N HIS A 18 -10.73 7.20 7.87
CA HIS A 18 -9.90 7.44 9.03
C HIS A 18 -8.92 6.25 9.19
N SER A 19 -7.90 6.43 10.02
CA SER A 19 -6.82 5.46 10.15
C SER A 19 -7.24 4.10 10.76
N ASN A 20 -8.38 4.06 11.44
CA ASN A 20 -8.91 2.83 12.05
C ASN A 20 -9.97 2.14 11.19
N GLU A 21 -10.25 2.65 9.99
CA GLU A 21 -11.26 2.05 9.12
C GLU A 21 -10.79 0.70 8.61
N VAL A 22 -11.65 -0.32 8.75
CA VAL A 22 -11.51 -1.57 7.99
C VAL A 22 -12.12 -1.30 6.61
N VAL A 23 -11.27 -1.22 5.59
CA VAL A 23 -11.70 -0.85 4.24
C VAL A 23 -12.51 -1.98 3.62
N ASP A 24 -13.83 -1.77 3.51
CA ASP A 24 -14.77 -2.73 2.94
C ASP A 24 -15.44 -2.22 1.66
N TRP A 25 -15.19 -0.96 1.29
CA TRP A 25 -15.76 -0.34 0.09
C TRP A 25 -14.99 -0.68 -1.19
N SER A 26 -13.81 -1.27 -1.08
CA SER A 26 -13.02 -1.68 -2.24
C SER A 26 -13.66 -2.88 -2.93
N GLN A 27 -13.77 -2.81 -4.25
CA GLN A 27 -14.36 -3.86 -5.08
C GLN A 27 -13.30 -4.71 -5.79
N ASP A 28 -12.03 -4.46 -5.55
CA ASP A 28 -10.93 -5.14 -6.23
C ASP A 28 -10.14 -6.11 -5.35
N LEU A 29 -10.70 -6.56 -4.22
CA LEU A 29 -10.01 -7.47 -3.30
C LEU A 29 -9.58 -8.77 -3.96
N ARG A 30 -10.38 -9.30 -4.89
CA ARG A 30 -10.01 -10.50 -5.65
C ARG A 30 -8.78 -10.25 -6.53
N LEU A 31 -8.73 -9.12 -7.20
CA LEU A 31 -7.59 -8.72 -8.02
C LEU A 31 -6.35 -8.51 -7.16
N PHE A 32 -6.50 -7.81 -6.04
CA PHE A 32 -5.44 -7.62 -5.05
C PHE A 32 -4.85 -8.98 -4.62
N ARG A 33 -5.70 -9.91 -4.23
CA ARG A 33 -5.26 -11.25 -3.82
C ARG A 33 -4.49 -11.95 -4.94
N LYS A 34 -4.99 -11.89 -6.16
CA LYS A 34 -4.35 -12.52 -7.33
C LYS A 34 -2.98 -11.90 -7.61
N GLN A 35 -2.88 -10.58 -7.57
CA GLN A 35 -1.66 -9.86 -7.90
C GLN A 35 -0.55 -10.07 -6.86
N THR A 36 -0.92 -10.16 -5.57
CA THR A 36 0.05 -10.27 -4.49
C THR A 36 0.42 -11.70 -4.11
N MET A 37 -0.34 -12.69 -4.56
CA MET A 37 -0.13 -14.09 -4.18
C MET A 37 1.26 -14.58 -4.53
N GLY A 38 1.95 -15.15 -3.54
CA GLY A 38 3.31 -15.68 -3.71
C GLY A 38 4.43 -14.65 -3.59
N TYR A 39 4.10 -13.38 -3.36
CA TYR A 39 5.09 -12.31 -3.23
C TYR A 39 5.10 -11.71 -1.83
N PRO A 40 6.25 -11.17 -1.39
CA PRO A 40 6.32 -10.44 -0.12
C PRO A 40 5.38 -9.23 -0.14
N VAL A 41 4.70 -9.00 0.99
CA VAL A 41 3.91 -7.79 1.22
C VAL A 41 4.46 -7.04 2.43
N ILE A 42 4.48 -5.73 2.34
CA ILE A 42 4.96 -4.83 3.39
C ILE A 42 3.81 -3.91 3.77
N MET A 43 3.58 -3.76 5.06
CA MET A 43 2.52 -2.92 5.57
C MET A 43 2.92 -2.24 6.87
N GLY A 44 2.25 -1.14 7.20
CA GLY A 44 2.35 -0.53 8.51
C GLY A 44 1.56 -1.31 9.56
N SER A 45 1.85 -1.05 10.83
CA SER A 45 1.18 -1.74 11.95
C SER A 45 -0.32 -1.46 12.00
N GLN A 46 -0.74 -0.25 11.63
CA GLN A 46 -2.16 0.11 11.60
C GLN A 46 -2.91 -0.65 10.51
N THR A 47 -2.31 -0.79 9.33
CA THR A 47 -2.90 -1.57 8.24
C THR A 47 -3.06 -3.03 8.63
N LYS A 48 -2.08 -3.60 9.33
CA LYS A 48 -2.20 -4.98 9.82
C LYS A 48 -3.42 -5.15 10.72
N LYS A 49 -3.69 -4.18 11.60
CA LYS A 49 -4.83 -4.23 12.53
C LYS A 49 -6.18 -4.10 11.82
N THR A 50 -6.23 -3.37 10.70
CA THR A 50 -7.48 -3.04 10.01
C THR A 50 -7.69 -3.82 8.72
N LEU A 51 -6.80 -4.76 8.39
CA LEU A 51 -6.90 -5.53 7.17
C LEU A 51 -8.08 -6.49 7.24
N ALA A 52 -8.96 -6.40 6.23
CA ALA A 52 -10.20 -7.16 6.17
C ALA A 52 -10.02 -8.56 5.60
N MET A 53 -8.83 -8.92 5.13
CA MET A 53 -8.58 -10.17 4.46
C MET A 53 -7.36 -10.88 5.03
N ASP A 54 -7.33 -12.19 4.81
CA ASP A 54 -6.20 -13.04 5.15
C ASP A 54 -5.08 -12.87 4.10
N LEU A 55 -3.83 -12.90 4.56
CA LEU A 55 -2.65 -12.82 3.71
C LEU A 55 -1.94 -14.17 3.55
N ASP A 56 -2.67 -15.27 3.65
CA ASP A 56 -2.13 -16.61 3.44
C ASP A 56 -1.43 -16.71 2.07
N GLY A 57 -0.30 -17.43 2.05
CA GLY A 57 0.50 -17.61 0.84
C GLY A 57 1.43 -16.45 0.51
N ARG A 58 1.54 -15.45 1.40
CA ARG A 58 2.40 -14.28 1.21
C ARG A 58 3.28 -14.06 2.43
N GLU A 59 4.56 -13.82 2.19
CA GLU A 59 5.48 -13.39 3.24
C GLU A 59 5.14 -11.97 3.66
N THR A 60 4.89 -11.75 4.94
CA THR A 60 4.42 -10.48 5.46
C THR A 60 5.49 -9.80 6.31
N THR A 61 5.78 -8.54 6.03
CA THR A 61 6.64 -7.69 6.84
C THR A 61 5.84 -6.50 7.32
N VAL A 62 5.83 -6.29 8.64
CA VAL A 62 5.22 -5.09 9.25
C VAL A 62 6.32 -4.08 9.53
N ILE A 63 6.20 -2.90 8.92
CA ILE A 63 7.14 -1.81 9.16
C ILE A 63 6.68 -1.01 10.38
N HIS A 64 7.61 -0.70 11.26
CA HIS A 64 7.38 0.08 12.46
C HIS A 64 8.09 1.43 12.35
N ARG A 65 7.80 2.32 13.28
CA ARG A 65 8.29 3.70 13.29
C ARG A 65 9.80 3.83 13.08
N HIS A 66 10.58 2.96 13.67
CA HIS A 66 12.04 3.00 13.61
C HIS A 66 12.64 2.03 12.58
N SER A 67 11.82 1.35 11.81
CA SER A 67 12.29 0.46 10.75
C SER A 67 12.87 1.29 9.59
N ASP A 68 13.90 0.74 8.94
CA ASP A 68 14.51 1.36 7.76
C ASP A 68 13.97 0.68 6.49
N PRO A 69 13.25 1.42 5.62
CA PRO A 69 12.72 0.85 4.39
C PRO A 69 13.78 0.16 3.52
N GLU A 70 14.94 0.77 3.36
CA GLU A 70 16.02 0.20 2.54
C GLU A 70 16.48 -1.14 3.08
N LYS A 71 16.66 -1.26 4.40
CA LYS A 71 17.07 -2.52 5.03
C LYS A 71 16.01 -3.61 4.88
N ILE A 72 14.74 -3.25 4.94
CA ILE A 72 13.64 -4.20 4.70
C ILE A 72 13.73 -4.73 3.28
N LEU A 73 13.87 -3.84 2.29
CA LEU A 73 13.94 -4.23 0.89
C LEU A 73 15.16 -5.10 0.59
N ASP A 74 16.30 -4.79 1.21
CA ASP A 74 17.55 -5.54 1.00
C ASP A 74 17.47 -6.99 1.49
N LYS A 75 16.57 -7.28 2.42
CA LYS A 75 16.38 -8.65 2.94
C LYS A 75 15.45 -9.50 2.08
N LEU A 76 14.75 -8.91 1.13
CA LEU A 76 13.80 -9.63 0.29
C LEU A 76 14.52 -10.26 -0.91
N HIS A 77 14.16 -11.51 -1.20
CA HIS A 77 14.71 -12.28 -2.33
C HIS A 77 13.54 -12.69 -3.22
N SER A 78 13.03 -11.75 -3.99
CA SER A 78 11.87 -11.95 -4.85
C SER A 78 11.94 -11.02 -6.05
N ASP A 79 11.27 -11.38 -7.13
CA ASP A 79 11.17 -10.51 -8.32
C ASP A 79 10.32 -9.28 -8.06
N LYS A 80 9.39 -9.38 -7.13
CA LYS A 80 8.44 -8.31 -6.79
C LYS A 80 8.21 -8.26 -5.29
N CYS A 81 7.86 -7.08 -4.79
CA CYS A 81 7.23 -6.94 -3.49
C CYS A 81 6.13 -5.87 -3.58
N PHE A 82 5.17 -5.96 -2.68
CA PHE A 82 4.02 -5.05 -2.67
C PHE A 82 3.97 -4.27 -1.37
N ILE A 83 3.83 -2.95 -1.49
CA ILE A 83 3.57 -2.07 -0.36
C ILE A 83 2.06 -1.87 -0.33
N ILE A 84 1.41 -2.31 0.75
CA ILE A 84 -0.05 -2.40 0.78
C ILE A 84 -0.75 -1.38 1.69
N GLY A 85 0.00 -0.57 2.39
CA GLY A 85 -0.60 0.54 3.17
C GLY A 85 0.09 0.74 4.52
N GLY A 86 -0.28 1.76 5.19
CA GLY A 86 -1.15 2.86 4.78
C GLY A 86 -0.41 4.06 4.25
N GLY A 87 -1.00 5.24 4.36
CA GLY A 87 -0.45 6.45 3.77
C GLY A 87 0.97 6.78 4.22
N ARG A 88 1.28 6.64 5.50
CA ARG A 88 2.65 6.86 6.01
C ARG A 88 3.64 5.88 5.42
N THR A 89 3.24 4.62 5.31
CA THR A 89 4.09 3.58 4.72
C THR A 89 4.33 3.86 3.25
N PHE A 90 3.29 4.22 2.50
CA PHE A 90 3.44 4.63 1.10
C PHE A 90 4.41 5.80 0.95
N THR A 91 4.28 6.81 1.80
CA THR A 91 5.17 7.97 1.78
C THR A 91 6.62 7.58 2.05
N ARG A 92 6.85 6.70 3.03
CA ARG A 92 8.20 6.25 3.39
C ARG A 92 8.87 5.44 2.28
N PHE A 93 8.11 4.70 1.48
CA PHE A 93 8.63 3.92 0.37
C PHE A 93 8.61 4.67 -0.97
N ALA A 94 8.10 5.88 -1.02
CA ALA A 94 7.85 6.61 -2.27
C ALA A 94 9.07 6.67 -3.19
N SER A 95 10.28 6.93 -2.65
CA SER A 95 11.50 7.05 -3.44
C SER A 95 12.04 5.70 -3.95
N TYR A 96 11.52 4.59 -3.44
CA TYR A 96 11.95 3.24 -3.83
C TYR A 96 10.99 2.58 -4.82
N LEU A 97 9.82 3.15 -5.04
CA LEU A 97 8.78 2.54 -5.87
C LEU A 97 9.22 2.47 -7.33
N THR A 98 8.97 1.33 -7.95
CA THR A 98 9.15 1.13 -9.39
C THR A 98 7.82 1.16 -10.13
N HIS A 99 6.72 0.79 -9.44
CA HIS A 99 5.38 0.72 -10.03
C HIS A 99 4.33 1.15 -9.02
N ILE A 100 3.22 1.67 -9.53
CA ILE A 100 2.03 1.98 -8.75
C ILE A 100 0.84 1.30 -9.43
N TYR A 101 0.19 0.39 -8.70
CA TYR A 101 -1.06 -0.25 -9.11
C TYR A 101 -2.18 0.43 -8.33
N LEU A 102 -2.96 1.25 -9.01
CA LEU A 102 -3.97 2.08 -8.38
C LEU A 102 -5.34 1.79 -8.99
N THR A 103 -6.30 1.40 -8.15
CA THR A 103 -7.70 1.26 -8.54
C THR A 103 -8.48 2.45 -8.00
N ILE A 104 -9.01 3.27 -8.90
CA ILE A 104 -9.79 4.45 -8.52
C ILE A 104 -11.27 4.06 -8.49
N HIS A 105 -11.91 4.25 -7.34
CA HIS A 105 -13.32 3.94 -7.14
C HIS A 105 -14.18 5.19 -7.34
N PRO A 106 -15.44 5.03 -7.80
CA PRO A 106 -16.35 6.16 -8.05
C PRO A 106 -16.97 6.68 -6.74
N LEU A 107 -16.11 7.09 -5.83
CA LEU A 107 -16.47 7.61 -4.51
C LEU A 107 -15.71 8.91 -4.26
N ILE A 108 -16.35 9.80 -3.53
CA ILE A 108 -15.75 11.05 -3.04
C ILE A 108 -15.94 11.08 -1.53
N PHE A 109 -14.84 11.13 -0.80
CA PHE A 109 -14.90 11.19 0.67
C PHE A 109 -14.87 12.62 1.20
N GLY A 110 -14.20 13.53 0.50
CA GLY A 110 -14.03 14.92 0.93
C GLY A 110 -12.99 15.10 2.04
N LYS A 111 -12.76 14.08 2.85
CA LYS A 111 -11.76 14.06 3.91
C LYS A 111 -11.39 12.61 4.22
N GLY A 112 -10.26 12.41 4.86
CA GLY A 112 -9.82 11.07 5.24
C GLY A 112 -8.31 10.94 5.22
N VAL A 113 -7.81 9.73 4.94
CA VAL A 113 -6.40 9.42 4.83
C VAL A 113 -5.98 9.46 3.37
N LEU A 114 -5.04 10.33 3.05
CA LEU A 114 -4.50 10.48 1.68
C LEU A 114 -3.57 9.32 1.33
N LEU A 115 -3.42 9.08 0.03
CA LEU A 115 -2.47 8.08 -0.49
C LEU A 115 -1.02 8.40 -0.05
N PHE A 116 -0.62 9.68 -0.13
CA PHE A 116 0.71 10.16 0.26
C PHE A 116 0.57 11.39 1.16
N PRO A 117 0.20 11.25 2.45
CA PRO A 117 -0.12 12.41 3.29
C PRO A 117 1.05 13.37 3.54
N ASP A 118 2.28 12.85 3.52
CA ASP A 118 3.47 13.63 3.87
C ASP A 118 4.48 13.72 2.73
N LEU A 119 4.06 13.44 1.50
CA LEU A 119 4.96 13.51 0.35
C LEU A 119 5.31 14.97 0.05
N ASN A 120 6.61 15.26 -0.01
CA ASN A 120 7.12 16.61 -0.23
C ASN A 120 7.85 16.79 -1.57
N LYS A 121 7.62 15.87 -2.49
CA LYS A 121 8.22 15.92 -3.84
C LYS A 121 7.22 15.42 -4.87
N GLU A 122 7.48 15.74 -6.13
CA GLU A 122 6.69 15.21 -7.23
C GLU A 122 7.19 13.82 -7.65
N LEU A 123 6.27 12.99 -8.12
CA LEU A 123 6.58 11.71 -8.74
C LEU A 123 6.00 11.73 -10.15
N ASP A 124 6.85 11.53 -11.15
CA ASP A 124 6.41 11.44 -12.53
C ASP A 124 6.05 10.00 -12.87
N LEU A 125 4.87 9.80 -13.43
CA LEU A 125 4.36 8.47 -13.76
C LEU A 125 4.19 8.33 -15.28
N VAL A 126 4.44 7.13 -15.75
CA VAL A 126 4.19 6.75 -17.15
C VAL A 126 3.19 5.61 -17.16
N PHE A 127 2.14 5.77 -17.93
CA PHE A 127 1.10 4.75 -18.09
C PHE A 127 1.47 3.76 -19.19
#